data_4a4e8fcc8f71ba85b8ebbcbff2948654
#
_entry.id   4a4e8fcc8f71ba85b8ebbcbff2948654
#
_cell.length_a   1.000
_cell.length_b   1.000
_cell.length_c   1.000
_cell.angle_alpha   90.00
_cell.angle_beta   90.00
_cell.angle_gamma   90.00
#
_symmetry.space_group_name_H-M   'P 1'
#
loop_
_entity.id
_entity.type
_entity.pdbx_description
1 polymer ?
#
loop_
_entity_poly.entity_id
_entity_poly.type
_entity_poly.pdbx_seq_one_letter_code
_entity_poly.pdbx_strand_id
1 'polypeptide(L)'
;MFNGIIYNKGKVYKIEKRKTGLNLFIKSNLKITKNQLGISISCDGVCLTLISLKKKVSEFYLSNETLNKSKFRNIKLGDEINLEMPLKKGQNISGHICQGHVDTVCSLKSIKKVDKSTILDFKISNLFKKQLVEKASILINGVSLTISKIKKNSFEIWVIPHT
;
A
#
# COMPACT_ATOMS: atom_id res chain seq x y z
N MET A 1 -5.02 2.72 11.98
CA MET A 1 -4.80 3.85 11.05
C MET A 1 -3.32 4.02 10.80
N PHE A 2 -2.93 4.60 9.66
CA PHE A 2 -1.58 4.70 9.15
C PHE A 2 -1.29 6.14 8.72
N ASN A 3 -0.05 6.42 8.35
CA ASN A 3 0.45 7.75 8.01
C ASN A 3 0.84 7.87 6.52
N GLY A 4 1.06 6.74 5.87
CA GLY A 4 1.55 6.68 4.48
C GLY A 4 3.03 7.01 4.34
N ILE A 5 3.83 6.79 5.39
CA ILE A 5 5.28 6.97 5.36
C ILE A 5 5.95 5.61 5.53
N ILE A 6 6.67 5.19 4.49
CA ILE A 6 7.22 3.85 4.41
C ILE A 6 8.69 3.85 4.86
N TYR A 7 8.96 3.16 5.96
CA TYR A 7 10.32 2.92 6.46
C TYR A 7 10.77 1.47 6.29
N ASN A 8 9.84 0.56 5.98
CA ASN A 8 10.13 -0.86 5.91
C ASN A 8 9.52 -1.46 4.64
N LYS A 9 10.25 -2.41 4.07
CA LYS A 9 9.75 -3.29 3.02
C LYS A 9 9.85 -4.75 3.47
N GLY A 10 8.99 -5.56 2.93
CA GLY A 10 9.03 -7.01 3.06
C GLY A 10 9.03 -7.67 1.69
N LYS A 11 9.32 -8.95 1.66
CA LYS A 11 9.28 -9.78 0.46
C LYS A 11 8.29 -10.91 0.63
N VAL A 12 7.46 -11.15 -0.37
CA VAL A 12 6.53 -12.27 -0.37
C VAL A 12 7.33 -13.57 -0.32
N TYR A 13 7.20 -14.28 0.79
CA TYR A 13 7.93 -15.51 1.09
C TYR A 13 7.16 -16.76 0.67
N LYS A 14 5.81 -16.73 0.86
CA LYS A 14 4.94 -17.86 0.55
C LYS A 14 3.51 -17.36 0.29
N ILE A 15 2.78 -18.06 -0.54
CA ILE A 15 1.35 -17.83 -0.81
C ILE A 15 0.65 -19.18 -0.70
N GLU A 16 -0.40 -19.25 0.11
CA GLU A 16 -1.25 -20.44 0.22
C GLU A 16 -2.67 -20.08 -0.18
N LYS A 17 -3.15 -20.63 -1.27
CA LYS A 17 -4.55 -20.47 -1.69
C LYS A 17 -5.49 -21.13 -0.68
N ARG A 18 -6.62 -20.47 -0.43
CA ARG A 18 -7.72 -20.95 0.41
C ARG A 18 -9.01 -20.90 -0.39
N LYS A 19 -10.04 -21.59 0.06
CA LYS A 19 -11.35 -21.61 -0.60
C LYS A 19 -11.95 -20.20 -0.78
N THR A 20 -11.75 -19.31 0.19
CA THR A 20 -12.34 -17.97 0.25
C THR A 20 -11.32 -16.84 0.27
N GLY A 21 -10.09 -17.10 -0.21
CA GLY A 21 -8.99 -16.11 -0.19
C GLY A 21 -7.62 -16.75 -0.28
N LEU A 22 -6.63 -16.15 0.38
CA LEU A 22 -5.29 -16.71 0.51
C LEU A 22 -4.63 -16.32 1.84
N ASN A 23 -3.69 -17.14 2.29
CA ASN A 23 -2.71 -16.74 3.31
C ASN A 23 -1.45 -16.22 2.62
N LEU A 24 -1.07 -15.02 2.98
CA LEU A 24 0.12 -14.32 2.49
C LEU A 24 1.18 -14.30 3.58
N PHE A 25 2.37 -14.76 3.26
CA PHE A 25 3.51 -14.78 4.16
C PHE A 25 4.56 -13.77 3.67
N ILE A 26 4.87 -12.78 4.48
CA ILE A 26 5.83 -11.71 4.15
C ILE A 26 7.03 -11.80 5.11
N LYS A 27 8.22 -11.96 4.55
CA LYS A 27 9.48 -11.90 5.30
C LYS A 27 9.95 -10.44 5.33
N SER A 28 10.22 -9.90 6.53
CA SER A 28 10.67 -8.52 6.70
C SER A 28 11.52 -8.34 7.95
N ASN A 29 12.16 -7.17 8.06
CA ASN A 29 12.83 -6.71 9.27
C ASN A 29 11.94 -5.79 10.12
N LEU A 30 10.64 -5.74 9.84
CA LEU A 30 9.70 -4.97 10.63
C LEU A 30 9.75 -5.44 12.10
N LYS A 31 9.91 -4.51 13.03
CA LYS A 31 10.01 -4.82 14.46
C LYS A 31 8.63 -5.15 15.02
N ILE A 32 8.28 -6.42 14.99
CA ILE A 32 7.02 -6.96 15.52
C ILE A 32 7.35 -7.96 16.62
N THR A 33 6.57 -7.96 17.69
CA THR A 33 6.66 -8.92 18.78
C THR A 33 5.45 -9.84 18.77
N LYS A 34 5.57 -11.03 19.41
CA LYS A 34 4.46 -11.99 19.52
C LYS A 34 3.22 -11.41 20.22
N ASN A 35 3.41 -10.46 21.13
CA ASN A 35 2.31 -9.81 21.85
C ASN A 35 1.50 -8.85 20.95
N GLN A 36 1.93 -8.66 19.72
CA GLN A 36 1.26 -7.81 18.71
C GLN A 36 0.47 -8.62 17.68
N LEU A 37 0.20 -9.91 17.92
CA LEU A 37 -0.73 -10.68 17.10
C LEU A 37 -2.11 -10.00 17.15
N GLY A 38 -2.79 -9.96 16.01
CA GLY A 38 -4.07 -9.27 15.87
C GLY A 38 -3.97 -7.78 15.51
N ILE A 39 -2.76 -7.18 15.51
CA ILE A 39 -2.62 -5.79 15.05
C ILE A 39 -2.81 -5.69 13.53
N SER A 40 -3.23 -4.49 13.10
CA SER A 40 -3.26 -4.15 11.69
C SER A 40 -1.89 -3.66 11.22
N ILE A 41 -1.45 -4.15 10.06
CA ILE A 41 -0.25 -3.66 9.36
C ILE A 41 -0.69 -3.21 7.97
N SER A 42 -0.25 -2.04 7.53
CA SER A 42 -0.43 -1.60 6.14
C SER A 42 0.56 -2.34 5.25
N CYS A 43 0.05 -3.14 4.33
CA CYS A 43 0.81 -3.84 3.31
C CYS A 43 0.46 -3.24 1.94
N ASP A 44 1.38 -2.48 1.32
CA ASP A 44 1.10 -1.67 0.13
C ASP A 44 -0.19 -0.84 0.23
N GLY A 45 -0.45 -0.28 1.41
CA GLY A 45 -1.66 0.52 1.68
C GLY A 45 -2.90 -0.30 2.05
N VAL A 46 -2.84 -1.62 2.01
CA VAL A 46 -3.95 -2.50 2.45
C VAL A 46 -3.80 -2.81 3.93
N CYS A 47 -4.83 -2.53 4.71
CA CYS A 47 -4.89 -2.88 6.14
C CYS A 47 -5.10 -4.39 6.30
N LEU A 48 -4.07 -5.10 6.75
CA LEU A 48 -4.12 -6.54 6.98
C LEU A 48 -3.86 -6.88 8.45
N THR A 49 -4.59 -7.85 8.98
CA THR A 49 -4.42 -8.33 10.35
C THR A 49 -3.30 -9.37 10.43
N LEU A 50 -2.34 -9.15 11.31
CA LEU A 50 -1.26 -10.10 11.59
C LEU A 50 -1.81 -11.30 12.37
N ILE A 51 -1.82 -12.48 11.75
CA ILE A 51 -2.36 -13.71 12.39
C ILE A 51 -1.28 -14.61 12.95
N SER A 52 -0.04 -14.54 12.43
CA SER A 52 1.09 -15.34 12.92
C SER A 52 2.41 -14.62 12.64
N LEU A 53 3.39 -14.86 13.51
CA LEU A 53 4.77 -14.36 13.35
C LEU A 53 5.77 -15.46 13.71
N LYS A 54 6.58 -15.91 12.74
CA LYS A 54 7.64 -16.92 12.95
C LYS A 54 8.91 -16.50 12.20
N LYS A 55 10.06 -16.41 12.89
CA LYS A 55 11.37 -16.12 12.28
C LYS A 55 11.35 -14.96 11.28
N LYS A 56 10.76 -13.83 11.65
CA LYS A 56 10.59 -12.62 10.81
C LYS A 56 9.64 -12.80 9.60
N VAL A 57 8.86 -13.85 9.56
CA VAL A 57 7.81 -14.07 8.58
C VAL A 57 6.47 -13.79 9.24
N SER A 58 5.80 -12.77 8.73
CA SER A 58 4.44 -12.38 9.12
C SER A 58 3.43 -13.05 8.23
N GLU A 59 2.36 -13.59 8.79
CA GLU A 59 1.26 -14.23 8.07
C GLU A 59 0.01 -13.36 8.15
N PHE A 60 -0.66 -13.23 7.02
CA PHE A 60 -1.90 -12.47 6.86
C PHE A 60 -2.91 -13.31 6.06
N TYR A 61 -4.20 -13.19 6.40
CA TYR A 61 -5.26 -13.71 5.56
C TYR A 61 -5.88 -12.59 4.73
N LEU A 62 -5.98 -12.82 3.42
CA LEU A 62 -6.64 -11.92 2.48
C LEU A 62 -7.91 -12.60 1.95
N SER A 63 -9.05 -11.99 2.22
CA SER A 63 -10.34 -12.45 1.69
C SER A 63 -10.43 -12.21 0.18
N ASN A 64 -11.37 -12.88 -0.49
CA ASN A 64 -11.66 -12.61 -1.90
C ASN A 64 -12.04 -11.14 -2.16
N GLU A 65 -12.72 -10.48 -1.23
CA GLU A 65 -13.03 -9.05 -1.31
C GLU A 65 -11.74 -8.19 -1.36
N THR A 66 -10.79 -8.45 -0.44
CA THR A 66 -9.49 -7.77 -0.42
C THR A 66 -8.71 -8.02 -1.71
N LEU A 67 -8.70 -9.25 -2.20
CA LEU A 67 -8.02 -9.60 -3.44
C LEU A 67 -8.64 -8.89 -4.65
N ASN A 68 -9.96 -8.83 -4.73
CA ASN A 68 -10.66 -8.21 -5.86
C ASN A 68 -10.47 -6.69 -5.92
N LYS A 69 -10.32 -6.04 -4.77
CA LYS A 69 -10.15 -4.58 -4.68
C LYS A 69 -8.72 -4.09 -4.66
N SER A 70 -7.74 -4.99 -4.55
CA SER A 70 -6.34 -4.60 -4.41
C SER A 70 -5.43 -5.27 -5.44
N LYS A 71 -4.21 -4.78 -5.55
CA LYS A 71 -3.17 -5.39 -6.40
C LYS A 71 -2.80 -6.82 -5.97
N PHE A 72 -3.18 -7.23 -4.75
CA PHE A 72 -2.89 -8.57 -4.23
C PHE A 72 -3.57 -9.70 -5.00
N ARG A 73 -4.54 -9.41 -5.85
CA ARG A 73 -5.09 -10.38 -6.81
C ARG A 73 -4.01 -11.03 -7.68
N ASN A 74 -2.98 -10.27 -8.03
CA ASN A 74 -1.90 -10.70 -8.93
C ASN A 74 -0.55 -10.87 -8.20
N ILE A 75 -0.57 -11.00 -6.87
CA ILE A 75 0.65 -11.12 -6.07
C ILE A 75 1.42 -12.38 -6.40
N LYS A 76 2.75 -12.28 -6.43
CA LYS A 76 3.67 -13.38 -6.75
C LYS A 76 4.70 -13.56 -5.64
N LEU A 77 5.30 -14.76 -5.61
CA LEU A 77 6.47 -15.02 -4.78
C LEU A 77 7.59 -14.06 -5.16
N GLY A 78 8.24 -13.52 -4.15
CA GLY A 78 9.35 -12.60 -4.32
C GLY A 78 8.97 -11.14 -4.52
N ASP A 79 7.69 -10.80 -4.72
CA ASP A 79 7.25 -9.40 -4.79
C ASP A 79 7.64 -8.62 -3.54
N GLU A 80 8.09 -7.38 -3.73
CA GLU A 80 8.33 -6.46 -2.63
C GLU A 80 7.04 -5.76 -2.20
N ILE A 81 6.87 -5.60 -0.89
CA ILE A 81 5.69 -5.01 -0.26
C ILE A 81 6.14 -3.89 0.68
N ASN A 82 5.59 -2.71 0.52
CA ASN A 82 5.74 -1.62 1.46
C ASN A 82 5.00 -1.96 2.76
N LEU A 83 5.66 -1.78 3.89
CA LEU A 83 5.11 -2.13 5.20
C LEU A 83 5.12 -0.92 6.13
N GLU A 84 3.98 -0.68 6.76
CA GLU A 84 3.84 0.36 7.78
C GLU A 84 3.10 -0.19 9.01
N MET A 85 3.66 0.09 10.19
CA MET A 85 3.01 -0.19 11.47
C MET A 85 1.88 0.80 11.75
N PRO A 86 0.84 0.42 12.51
CA PRO A 86 -0.20 1.36 12.87
C PRO A 86 0.35 2.52 13.70
N LEU A 87 -0.22 3.71 13.51
CA LEU A 87 0.08 4.89 14.29
C LEU A 87 -0.15 4.65 15.78
N LYS A 88 0.78 5.13 16.60
CA LYS A 88 0.64 5.16 18.06
C LYS A 88 0.07 6.50 18.52
N LYS A 89 -0.61 6.51 19.67
CA LYS A 89 -1.05 7.77 20.32
C LYS A 89 0.16 8.69 20.51
N GLY A 90 0.03 9.94 20.09
CA GLY A 90 1.09 10.97 20.21
C GLY A 90 2.17 10.92 19.13
N GLN A 91 2.07 10.02 18.15
CA GLN A 91 2.98 10.00 17.01
C GLN A 91 2.66 11.11 16.01
N ASN A 92 3.69 11.75 15.44
CA ASN A 92 3.54 12.77 14.42
C ASN A 92 2.90 12.20 13.14
N ILE A 93 1.99 12.96 12.54
CA ILE A 93 1.40 12.66 11.24
C ILE A 93 2.21 13.41 10.18
N SER A 94 3.14 12.72 9.54
CA SER A 94 4.03 13.30 8.53
C SER A 94 3.50 13.17 7.09
N GLY A 95 2.54 12.26 6.86
CA GLY A 95 1.80 12.13 5.61
C GLY A 95 0.36 12.60 5.78
N HIS A 96 -0.60 11.70 5.65
CA HIS A 96 -2.01 11.95 5.97
C HIS A 96 -2.62 10.72 6.66
N ILE A 97 -3.74 10.90 7.34
CA ILE A 97 -4.41 9.79 8.04
C ILE A 97 -5.01 8.83 7.02
N CYS A 98 -4.52 7.58 7.03
CA CYS A 98 -4.92 6.52 6.11
C CYS A 98 -5.55 5.37 6.89
N GLN A 99 -6.67 4.85 6.39
CA GLN A 99 -7.34 3.70 7.02
C GLN A 99 -6.81 2.35 6.51
N GLY A 100 -6.25 2.33 5.31
CA GLY A 100 -5.81 1.10 4.64
C GLY A 100 -6.95 0.35 3.95
N HIS A 101 -8.04 1.03 3.67
CA HIS A 101 -9.17 0.53 2.88
C HIS A 101 -9.00 0.98 1.43
N VAL A 102 -8.80 0.02 0.53
CA VAL A 102 -8.50 0.29 -0.88
C VAL A 102 -9.78 0.59 -1.64
N ASP A 103 -9.82 1.73 -2.31
CA ASP A 103 -10.96 2.13 -3.16
C ASP A 103 -10.88 1.44 -4.52
N THR A 104 -9.69 1.43 -5.15
CA THR A 104 -9.49 0.87 -6.49
C THR A 104 -8.02 0.57 -6.76
N VAL A 105 -7.78 -0.08 -7.90
CA VAL A 105 -6.45 -0.28 -8.48
C VAL A 105 -6.29 0.61 -9.70
N CYS A 106 -5.19 1.32 -9.77
CA CYS A 106 -4.78 2.07 -10.96
C CYS A 106 -3.56 1.41 -11.62
N SER A 107 -3.33 1.71 -12.90
CA SER A 107 -2.16 1.24 -13.62
C SER A 107 -1.25 2.41 -14.00
N LEU A 108 0.06 2.21 -13.86
CA LEU A 108 1.05 3.18 -14.30
C LEU A 108 1.01 3.28 -15.82
N LYS A 109 0.72 4.47 -16.33
CA LYS A 109 0.63 4.77 -17.76
C LYS A 109 1.96 5.23 -18.32
N SER A 110 2.67 6.10 -17.60
CA SER A 110 3.97 6.61 -18.00
C SER A 110 4.78 7.10 -16.81
N ILE A 111 6.10 7.09 -17.02
CA ILE A 111 7.10 7.65 -16.10
C ILE A 111 7.90 8.67 -16.90
N LYS A 112 8.01 9.91 -16.37
CA LYS A 112 8.81 10.98 -16.99
C LYS A 112 9.75 11.56 -15.95
N LYS A 113 11.05 11.50 -16.18
CA LYS A 113 12.05 12.22 -15.38
C LYS A 113 12.06 13.70 -15.74
N VAL A 114 12.08 14.55 -14.75
CA VAL A 114 12.16 16.01 -14.87
C VAL A 114 13.15 16.50 -13.82
N ASP A 115 14.37 16.76 -14.23
CA ASP A 115 15.48 17.10 -13.34
C ASP A 115 15.64 16.04 -12.23
N LYS A 116 15.59 16.44 -10.97
CA LYS A 116 15.68 15.55 -9.81
C LYS A 116 14.36 14.87 -9.44
N SER A 117 13.26 15.21 -10.11
CA SER A 117 11.92 14.65 -9.83
C SER A 117 11.49 13.66 -10.90
N THR A 118 10.50 12.86 -10.56
CA THR A 118 9.84 11.93 -11.51
C THR A 118 8.34 12.13 -11.48
N ILE A 119 7.75 12.32 -12.64
CA ILE A 119 6.31 12.37 -12.83
C ILE A 119 5.82 10.95 -13.09
N LEU A 120 4.85 10.50 -12.31
CA LEU A 120 4.15 9.24 -12.51
C LEU A 120 2.72 9.55 -12.96
N ASP A 121 2.33 9.07 -14.14
CA ASP A 121 0.97 9.23 -14.68
C ASP A 121 0.21 7.91 -14.51
N PHE A 122 -0.87 7.93 -13.75
CA PHE A 122 -1.67 6.74 -13.44
C PHE A 122 -3.01 6.78 -14.17
N LYS A 123 -3.31 5.73 -14.94
CA LYS A 123 -4.62 5.50 -15.53
C LYS A 123 -5.61 5.10 -14.44
N ILE A 124 -6.78 5.73 -14.42
CA ILE A 124 -7.85 5.45 -13.47
C ILE A 124 -9.21 5.42 -14.19
N SER A 125 -10.15 4.65 -13.66
CA SER A 125 -11.51 4.59 -14.20
C SER A 125 -12.25 5.92 -13.98
N ASN A 126 -13.19 6.24 -14.86
CA ASN A 126 -13.99 7.48 -14.75
C ASN A 126 -14.82 7.54 -13.46
N LEU A 127 -15.20 6.39 -12.90
CA LEU A 127 -15.93 6.31 -11.64
C LEU A 127 -15.12 6.91 -10.49
N PHE A 128 -13.89 6.44 -10.33
CA PHE A 128 -13.00 6.91 -9.24
C PHE A 128 -12.35 8.25 -9.52
N LYS A 129 -12.17 8.61 -10.80
CA LYS A 129 -11.65 9.93 -11.17
C LYS A 129 -12.49 11.07 -10.58
N LYS A 130 -13.81 10.92 -10.50
CA LYS A 130 -14.72 11.94 -9.94
C LYS A 130 -14.47 12.22 -8.45
N GLN A 131 -13.76 11.33 -7.76
CA GLN A 131 -13.39 11.46 -6.34
C GLN A 131 -12.03 12.13 -6.15
N LEU A 132 -11.26 12.33 -7.23
CA LEU A 132 -9.95 12.97 -7.15
C LEU A 132 -10.09 14.48 -7.14
N VAL A 133 -9.23 15.12 -6.34
CA VAL A 133 -9.10 16.59 -6.27
C VAL A 133 -7.63 16.94 -6.42
N GLU A 134 -7.30 17.89 -7.31
CA GLU A 134 -5.92 18.39 -7.42
C GLU A 134 -5.44 18.98 -6.09
N LYS A 135 -4.18 18.73 -5.74
CA LYS A 135 -3.54 19.09 -4.47
C LYS A 135 -4.03 18.29 -3.25
N ALA A 136 -5.04 17.43 -3.38
CA ALA A 136 -5.39 16.53 -2.31
C ALA A 136 -4.36 15.41 -2.12
N SER A 137 -4.32 14.86 -0.92
CA SER A 137 -3.52 13.67 -0.61
C SER A 137 -4.14 12.41 -1.19
N ILE A 138 -3.31 11.49 -1.63
CA ILE A 138 -3.68 10.17 -2.13
C ILE A 138 -2.69 9.13 -1.61
N LEU A 139 -3.19 7.94 -1.27
CA LEU A 139 -2.35 6.82 -0.85
C LEU A 139 -2.14 5.87 -2.03
N ILE A 140 -0.90 5.70 -2.49
CA ILE A 140 -0.56 4.76 -3.57
C ILE A 140 0.46 3.76 -3.05
N ASN A 141 0.10 2.48 -3.07
CA ASN A 141 0.92 1.40 -2.51
C ASN A 141 1.43 1.71 -1.08
N GLY A 142 0.60 2.35 -0.26
CA GLY A 142 0.94 2.72 1.11
C GLY A 142 1.73 4.02 1.25
N VAL A 143 2.09 4.70 0.17
CA VAL A 143 2.83 5.96 0.19
C VAL A 143 1.87 7.14 0.10
N SER A 144 1.97 8.07 1.05
CA SER A 144 1.24 9.35 1.05
C SER A 144 1.85 10.28 0.01
N LEU A 145 1.05 10.67 -0.98
CA LEU A 145 1.45 11.48 -2.12
C LEU A 145 0.42 12.58 -2.36
N THR A 146 0.78 13.55 -3.20
CA THR A 146 -0.10 14.66 -3.59
C THR A 146 -0.45 14.57 -5.06
N ILE A 147 -1.73 14.67 -5.39
CA ILE A 147 -2.20 14.76 -6.78
C ILE A 147 -1.76 16.10 -7.36
N SER A 148 -0.90 16.06 -8.36
CA SER A 148 -0.39 17.29 -9.01
C SER A 148 -1.30 17.78 -10.13
N LYS A 149 -1.92 16.86 -10.88
CA LYS A 149 -2.79 17.17 -12.02
C LYS A 149 -3.77 16.04 -12.29
N ILE A 150 -5.01 16.41 -12.66
CA ILE A 150 -6.02 15.45 -13.11
C ILE A 150 -6.23 15.64 -14.62
N LYS A 151 -6.20 14.52 -15.37
CA LYS A 151 -6.40 14.48 -16.83
C LYS A 151 -7.71 13.75 -17.17
N LYS A 152 -8.02 13.65 -18.48
CA LYS A 152 -9.26 13.00 -18.94
C LYS A 152 -9.47 11.58 -18.34
N ASN A 153 -8.44 10.72 -18.39
CA ASN A 153 -8.51 9.31 -17.93
C ASN A 153 -7.33 8.91 -17.03
N SER A 154 -6.63 9.88 -16.44
CA SER A 154 -5.45 9.66 -15.61
C SER A 154 -5.21 10.81 -14.65
N PHE A 155 -4.29 10.62 -13.71
CA PHE A 155 -3.80 11.69 -12.85
C PHE A 155 -2.29 11.56 -12.68
N GLU A 156 -1.65 12.67 -12.36
CA GLU A 156 -0.20 12.76 -12.15
C GLU A 156 0.15 12.99 -10.70
N ILE A 157 1.23 12.38 -10.29
CA ILE A 157 1.94 12.72 -9.05
C ILE A 157 3.39 13.00 -9.37
N TRP A 158 4.02 13.85 -8.55
CA TRP A 158 5.45 14.11 -8.62
C TRP A 158 6.12 13.48 -7.41
N VAL A 159 7.16 12.70 -7.66
CA VAL A 159 7.98 12.08 -6.61
C VAL A 159 9.40 12.62 -6.68
N ILE A 160 10.00 12.79 -5.52
CA ILE A 160 11.40 13.19 -5.34
C ILE A 160 12.27 11.95 -5.14
N PRO A 161 13.62 12.05 -5.25
CA PRO A 161 14.51 10.89 -5.12
C PRO A 161 14.39 10.14 -3.80
N HIS A 162 13.94 10.82 -2.74
CA HIS A 162 13.73 10.18 -1.44
C HIS A 162 12.50 9.25 -1.42
N THR A 163 11.47 9.54 -2.22
CA THR A 163 10.23 8.74 -2.31
C THR A 163 10.44 7.52 -3.18
#